data_59f3c87b44d82c96958fc852923761ef
#
_entry.id   59f3c87b44d82c96958fc852923761ef
#
_cell.length_a   1.000
_cell.length_b   1.000
_cell.length_c   1.000
_cell.angle_alpha   90.00
_cell.angle_beta   90.00
_cell.angle_gamma   90.00
#
_symmetry.space_group_name_H-M   'P 1'
#
loop_
_entity.id
_entity.type
_entity.pdbx_description
1 polymer ?
#
loop_
_entity_poly.entity_id
_entity_poly.type
_entity_poly.pdbx_seq_one_letter_code
_entity_poly.pdbx_strand_id
1 'polypeptide(L)'
;FNYFRQLHDSFCEIKTKKIMAGKIEEVEGIGPVIGGKLRAAGVNSTEDLLNQGKTPKQRSELAAKAGLTEKQVLKFANMVDLFRIKGVGAEFAELLEAAGVDTVPELAQRKAENLTKKMDEVNAEKKLCRRTPSLKEVTDWITEAKKLPRALEY
;
A
#
# COMPACT_ATOMS: atom_id res chain seq x y z
N PHE A 1 -22.15 23.99 25.94
CA PHE A 1 -20.73 24.19 25.63
C PHE A 1 -19.97 22.88 25.48
N ASN A 2 -20.40 21.79 26.10
CA ASN A 2 -19.77 20.47 25.98
C ASN A 2 -20.20 19.66 24.74
N TYR A 3 -21.27 20.06 24.07
CA TYR A 3 -21.82 19.32 22.93
C TYR A 3 -20.98 19.49 21.66
N PHE A 4 -20.37 20.65 21.47
CA PHE A 4 -19.50 20.94 20.31
C PHE A 4 -18.14 20.25 20.41
N ARG A 5 -17.63 19.98 21.61
CA ARG A 5 -16.36 19.29 21.81
C ARG A 5 -16.47 17.80 21.56
N GLN A 6 -17.60 17.19 21.91
CA GLN A 6 -17.88 15.77 21.64
C GLN A 6 -18.06 15.46 20.16
N LEU A 7 -18.62 16.41 19.38
CA LEU A 7 -18.77 16.24 17.92
C LEU A 7 -17.44 16.36 17.18
N HIS A 8 -16.49 17.11 17.71
CA HIS A 8 -15.16 17.26 17.07
C HIS A 8 -14.27 16.03 17.30
N ASP A 9 -14.34 15.41 18.47
CA ASP A 9 -13.61 14.19 18.78
C ASP A 9 -14.18 12.97 18.02
N SER A 10 -15.50 12.92 17.86
CA SER A 10 -16.16 11.84 17.09
C SER A 10 -15.89 11.93 15.59
N PHE A 11 -15.69 13.15 15.06
CA PHE A 11 -15.39 13.35 13.63
C PHE A 11 -13.91 13.06 13.29
N CYS A 12 -13.02 13.17 14.29
CA CYS A 12 -11.61 12.83 14.14
C CYS A 12 -11.40 11.31 14.18
N GLU A 13 -12.21 10.58 14.96
CA GLU A 13 -12.13 9.12 15.06
C GLU A 13 -12.61 8.39 13.80
N ILE A 14 -13.50 8.99 13.02
CA ILE A 14 -14.00 8.39 11.77
C ILE A 14 -12.96 8.49 10.64
N LYS A 15 -12.02 9.43 10.72
CA LYS A 15 -10.95 9.58 9.71
C LYS A 15 -9.75 8.67 9.94
N THR A 16 -9.61 8.09 11.09
CA THR A 16 -8.59 7.10 11.40
C THR A 16 -9.21 5.71 11.50
N LYS A 17 -9.89 5.26 10.46
CA LYS A 17 -10.01 3.82 10.28
C LYS A 17 -8.60 3.31 10.00
N LYS A 18 -7.95 2.98 11.11
CA LYS A 18 -6.64 2.42 11.27
C LYS A 18 -6.31 1.48 10.11
N ILE A 19 -5.49 1.93 9.18
CA ILE A 19 -4.66 1.02 8.42
C ILE A 19 -3.99 0.19 9.51
N MET A 20 -4.24 -1.11 9.54
CA MET A 20 -3.60 -1.97 10.54
C MET A 20 -2.09 -1.80 10.34
N ALA A 21 -1.46 -1.10 11.29
CA ALA A 21 -0.04 -0.83 11.27
C ALA A 21 0.70 -2.17 11.33
N GLY A 22 1.02 -2.70 10.16
CA GLY A 22 1.78 -3.92 10.02
C GLY A 22 3.27 -3.68 10.27
N LYS A 23 4.00 -4.75 10.53
CA LYS A 23 5.46 -4.69 10.60
C LYS A 23 6.02 -4.33 9.24
N ILE A 24 7.10 -3.55 9.22
CA ILE A 24 7.71 -3.11 7.97
C ILE A 24 8.19 -4.31 7.10
N GLU A 25 8.57 -5.40 7.70
CA GLU A 25 8.98 -6.62 6.99
C GLU A 25 7.84 -7.38 6.32
N GLU A 26 6.58 -7.03 6.57
CA GLU A 26 5.44 -7.57 5.84
C GLU A 26 5.41 -7.12 4.38
N VAL A 27 6.10 -6.04 4.05
CA VAL A 27 6.25 -5.56 2.68
C VAL A 27 7.20 -6.50 1.94
N GLU A 28 6.74 -7.05 0.82
CA GLU A 28 7.57 -7.93 -0.01
C GLU A 28 8.83 -7.20 -0.49
N GLY A 29 9.97 -7.83 -0.36
CA GLY A 29 11.26 -7.24 -0.68
C GLY A 29 11.94 -6.51 0.48
N ILE A 30 11.27 -6.29 1.60
CA ILE A 30 11.88 -5.75 2.82
C ILE A 30 12.27 -6.91 3.72
N GLY A 31 13.53 -7.29 3.64
CA GLY A 31 14.13 -8.27 4.55
C GLY A 31 14.69 -7.60 5.81
N PRO A 32 15.39 -8.38 6.67
CA PRO A 32 15.96 -7.86 7.93
C PRO A 32 16.93 -6.70 7.74
N VAL A 33 17.71 -6.69 6.66
CA VAL A 33 18.71 -5.64 6.39
C VAL A 33 18.03 -4.33 6.02
N ILE A 34 17.11 -4.35 5.06
CA ILE A 34 16.35 -3.16 4.63
C ILE A 34 15.44 -2.69 5.75
N GLY A 35 14.78 -3.61 6.45
CA GLY A 35 13.95 -3.30 7.62
C GLY A 35 14.74 -2.60 8.72
N GLY A 36 15.97 -3.05 8.99
CA GLY A 36 16.89 -2.40 9.93
C GLY A 36 17.26 -0.99 9.50
N LYS A 37 17.56 -0.77 8.23
CA LYS A 37 17.85 0.55 7.66
C LYS A 37 16.66 1.51 7.79
N LEU A 38 15.47 1.03 7.52
CA LEU A 38 14.24 1.83 7.65
C LEU A 38 13.95 2.19 9.10
N ARG A 39 14.11 1.25 10.04
CA ARG A 39 13.95 1.52 11.47
C ARG A 39 14.96 2.55 11.99
N ALA A 40 16.19 2.44 11.56
CA ALA A 40 17.22 3.42 11.88
C ALA A 40 16.88 4.84 11.35
N ALA A 41 16.13 4.92 10.26
CA ALA A 41 15.63 6.18 9.70
C ALA A 41 14.29 6.65 10.31
N GLY A 42 13.76 5.94 11.31
CA GLY A 42 12.51 6.29 11.99
C GLY A 42 11.25 5.68 11.40
N VAL A 43 11.37 4.70 10.53
CA VAL A 43 10.24 3.97 9.92
C VAL A 43 10.11 2.60 10.58
N ASN A 44 9.13 2.44 11.45
CA ASN A 44 8.93 1.22 12.25
C ASN A 44 7.75 0.37 11.77
N SER A 45 6.83 0.95 11.02
CA SER A 45 5.62 0.30 10.54
C SER A 45 5.32 0.64 9.09
N THR A 46 4.40 -0.11 8.49
CA THR A 46 3.89 0.18 7.15
C THR A 46 3.21 1.55 7.09
N GLU A 47 2.52 1.94 8.15
CA GLU A 47 1.91 3.27 8.27
C GLU A 47 2.95 4.38 8.27
N ASP A 48 4.05 4.23 9.01
CA ASP A 48 5.16 5.17 9.01
C ASP A 48 5.76 5.32 7.61
N LEU A 49 5.91 4.22 6.88
CA LEU A 49 6.43 4.24 5.53
C LEU A 49 5.51 5.03 4.59
N LEU A 50 4.20 4.84 4.68
CA LEU A 50 3.23 5.58 3.88
C LEU A 50 3.27 7.08 4.18
N ASN A 51 3.33 7.44 5.45
CA ASN A 51 3.38 8.83 5.89
C ASN A 51 4.69 9.54 5.51
N GLN A 52 5.81 8.86 5.65
CA GLN A 52 7.14 9.42 5.35
C GLN A 52 7.55 9.28 3.88
N GLY A 53 6.82 8.49 3.10
CA GLY A 53 7.00 8.34 1.67
C GLY A 53 5.94 9.02 0.81
N LYS A 54 5.16 9.92 1.38
CA LYS A 54 4.01 10.53 0.73
C LYS A 54 4.37 11.37 -0.49
N THR A 55 5.34 12.24 -0.39
CA THR A 55 5.77 13.14 -1.46
C THR A 55 7.12 12.71 -2.05
N PRO A 56 7.44 13.14 -3.30
CA PRO A 56 8.76 12.87 -3.88
C PRO A 56 9.90 13.38 -3.01
N LYS A 57 9.75 14.55 -2.40
CA LYS A 57 10.74 15.14 -1.49
C LYS A 57 10.97 14.25 -0.26
N GLN A 58 9.89 13.81 0.38
CA GLN A 58 9.98 12.91 1.55
C GLN A 58 10.64 11.58 1.18
N ARG A 59 10.33 11.02 0.02
CA ARG A 59 10.98 9.78 -0.45
C ARG A 59 12.47 9.96 -0.69
N SER A 60 12.87 11.09 -1.26
CA SER A 60 14.29 11.43 -1.44
C SER A 60 15.02 11.55 -0.10
N GLU A 61 14.44 12.25 0.86
CA GLU A 61 14.99 12.40 2.20
C GLU A 61 15.09 11.06 2.95
N LEU A 62 14.03 10.23 2.87
CA LEU A 62 14.04 8.92 3.49
C LEU A 62 15.07 7.98 2.86
N ALA A 63 15.19 7.99 1.54
CA ALA A 63 16.20 7.22 0.82
C ALA A 63 17.61 7.56 1.29
N ALA A 64 17.92 8.85 1.43
CA ALA A 64 19.22 9.32 1.93
C ALA A 64 19.49 8.86 3.37
N LYS A 65 18.49 8.97 4.26
CA LYS A 65 18.61 8.54 5.66
C LYS A 65 18.76 7.02 5.82
N ALA A 66 18.02 6.26 5.04
CA ALA A 66 18.00 4.79 5.13
C ALA A 66 19.11 4.12 4.31
N GLY A 67 19.85 4.87 3.48
CA GLY A 67 20.83 4.29 2.57
C GLY A 67 20.19 3.42 1.47
N LEU A 68 19.01 3.82 1.00
CA LEU A 68 18.24 3.19 -0.08
C LEU A 68 18.18 4.12 -1.29
N THR A 69 17.77 3.58 -2.43
CA THR A 69 17.45 4.40 -3.61
C THR A 69 16.03 4.96 -3.51
N GLU A 70 15.78 6.10 -4.15
CA GLU A 70 14.42 6.67 -4.24
C GLU A 70 13.44 5.69 -4.90
N LYS A 71 13.92 4.94 -5.90
CA LYS A 71 13.14 3.91 -6.57
C LYS A 71 12.70 2.80 -5.62
N GLN A 72 13.56 2.34 -4.73
CA GLN A 72 13.22 1.35 -3.71
C GLN A 72 12.18 1.89 -2.73
N VAL A 73 12.36 3.11 -2.25
CA VAL A 73 11.40 3.74 -1.34
C VAL A 73 10.03 3.91 -2.01
N LEU A 74 10.00 4.36 -3.26
CA LEU A 74 8.75 4.49 -4.02
C LEU A 74 8.07 3.13 -4.21
N LYS A 75 8.81 2.10 -4.56
CA LYS A 75 8.28 0.74 -4.71
C LYS A 75 7.60 0.26 -3.42
N PHE A 76 8.27 0.40 -2.30
CA PHE A 76 7.74 -0.03 -1.01
C PHE A 76 6.54 0.82 -0.56
N ALA A 77 6.57 2.13 -0.80
CA ALA A 77 5.44 3.01 -0.53
C ALA A 77 4.20 2.64 -1.38
N ASN A 78 4.41 2.33 -2.64
CA ASN A 78 3.33 1.87 -3.53
C ASN A 78 2.70 0.56 -3.03
N MET A 79 3.49 -0.38 -2.58
CA MET A 79 2.99 -1.64 -2.01
C MET A 79 2.16 -1.40 -0.75
N VAL A 80 2.62 -0.52 0.13
CA VAL A 80 1.87 -0.14 1.34
C VAL A 80 0.58 0.59 0.99
N ASP A 81 0.59 1.40 -0.06
CA ASP A 81 -0.64 2.04 -0.55
C ASP A 81 -1.71 1.00 -0.92
N LEU A 82 -1.33 -0.07 -1.59
CA LEU A 82 -2.23 -1.16 -1.93
C LEU A 82 -2.74 -1.92 -0.69
N PHE A 83 -2.01 -1.96 0.41
CA PHE A 83 -2.48 -2.57 1.66
C PHE A 83 -3.68 -1.85 2.28
N ARG A 84 -3.98 -0.64 1.87
CA ARG A 84 -5.18 0.09 2.29
C ARG A 84 -6.47 -0.59 1.82
N ILE A 85 -6.38 -1.40 0.78
CA ILE A 85 -7.50 -2.19 0.27
C ILE A 85 -7.68 -3.43 1.14
N LYS A 86 -8.88 -3.62 1.67
CA LYS A 86 -9.22 -4.81 2.46
C LYS A 86 -9.05 -6.09 1.62
N GLY A 87 -8.29 -7.03 2.14
CA GLY A 87 -8.02 -8.31 1.47
C GLY A 87 -6.75 -8.31 0.61
N VAL A 88 -6.11 -7.17 0.40
CA VAL A 88 -4.82 -7.08 -0.29
C VAL A 88 -3.69 -7.11 0.73
N GLY A 89 -3.03 -8.25 0.83
CA GLY A 89 -1.80 -8.43 1.62
C GLY A 89 -0.56 -8.36 0.73
N ALA A 90 0.59 -8.70 1.30
CA ALA A 90 1.89 -8.61 0.62
C ALA A 90 1.93 -9.41 -0.70
N GLU A 91 1.43 -10.63 -0.72
CA GLU A 91 1.42 -11.48 -1.92
C GLU A 91 0.56 -10.87 -3.04
N PHE A 92 -0.64 -10.41 -2.73
CA PHE A 92 -1.52 -9.79 -3.71
C PHE A 92 -1.03 -8.41 -4.16
N ALA A 93 -0.42 -7.63 -3.29
CA ALA A 93 0.19 -6.36 -3.65
C ALA A 93 1.33 -6.57 -4.65
N GLU A 94 2.18 -7.57 -4.44
CA GLU A 94 3.24 -7.94 -5.36
C GLU A 94 2.68 -8.42 -6.70
N LEU A 95 1.63 -9.24 -6.69
CA LEU A 95 0.98 -9.71 -7.90
C LEU A 95 0.31 -8.56 -8.67
N LEU A 96 -0.33 -7.63 -7.99
CA LEU A 96 -0.89 -6.42 -8.60
C LEU A 96 0.20 -5.58 -9.27
N GLU A 97 1.31 -5.34 -8.58
CA GLU A 97 2.45 -4.62 -9.16
C GLU A 97 2.98 -5.32 -10.42
N ALA A 98 3.17 -6.63 -10.37
CA ALA A 98 3.61 -7.42 -11.51
C ALA A 98 2.60 -7.39 -12.68
N ALA A 99 1.32 -7.23 -12.39
CA ALA A 99 0.25 -7.05 -13.38
C ALA A 99 0.10 -5.59 -13.87
N GLY A 100 0.94 -4.67 -13.40
CA GLY A 100 0.97 -3.27 -13.82
C GLY A 100 0.13 -2.32 -12.96
N VAL A 101 -0.27 -2.71 -11.75
CA VAL A 101 -1.03 -1.88 -10.82
C VAL A 101 -0.20 -1.58 -9.58
N ASP A 102 0.30 -0.36 -9.48
CA ASP A 102 1.19 0.06 -8.40
C ASP A 102 0.48 0.78 -7.26
N THR A 103 -0.64 1.44 -7.54
CA THR A 103 -1.30 2.35 -6.60
C THR A 103 -2.81 2.13 -6.53
N VAL A 104 -3.42 2.65 -5.46
CA VAL A 104 -4.89 2.65 -5.30
C VAL A 104 -5.60 3.40 -6.45
N PRO A 105 -5.17 4.60 -6.89
CA PRO A 105 -5.79 5.26 -8.05
C PRO A 105 -5.70 4.46 -9.35
N GLU A 106 -4.62 3.77 -9.61
CA GLU A 106 -4.51 2.88 -10.77
C GLU A 106 -5.47 1.70 -10.69
N LEU A 107 -5.56 1.07 -9.52
CA LEU A 107 -6.52 0.00 -9.28
C LEU A 107 -7.95 0.44 -9.57
N ALA A 108 -8.31 1.64 -9.13
CA ALA A 108 -9.63 2.22 -9.34
C ALA A 108 -10.01 2.38 -10.83
N GLN A 109 -9.04 2.49 -11.72
CA GLN A 109 -9.26 2.66 -13.15
C GLN A 109 -9.28 1.36 -13.95
N ARG A 110 -8.98 0.23 -13.33
CA ARG A 110 -8.91 -1.06 -14.01
C ARG A 110 -10.27 -1.71 -14.16
N LYS A 111 -10.41 -2.52 -15.21
CA LYS A 111 -11.57 -3.40 -15.40
C LYS A 111 -11.31 -4.73 -14.71
N ALA A 112 -12.26 -5.17 -13.89
CA ALA A 112 -12.08 -6.36 -13.05
C ALA A 112 -11.77 -7.61 -13.87
N GLU A 113 -12.46 -7.86 -14.96
CA GLU A 113 -12.27 -9.03 -15.81
C GLU A 113 -10.87 -9.05 -16.43
N ASN A 114 -10.42 -7.93 -16.96
CA ASN A 114 -9.10 -7.79 -17.60
C ASN A 114 -7.98 -7.93 -16.56
N LEU A 115 -8.15 -7.30 -15.41
CA LEU A 115 -7.16 -7.37 -14.33
C LEU A 115 -7.05 -8.79 -13.76
N THR A 116 -8.18 -9.44 -13.50
CA THR A 116 -8.20 -10.83 -13.01
C THR A 116 -7.48 -11.77 -13.97
N LYS A 117 -7.78 -11.65 -15.25
CA LYS A 117 -7.10 -12.44 -16.29
C LYS A 117 -5.59 -12.17 -16.32
N LYS A 118 -5.20 -10.90 -16.24
CA LYS A 118 -3.78 -10.52 -16.23
C LYS A 118 -3.05 -11.07 -15.00
N MET A 119 -3.68 -11.03 -13.84
CA MET A 119 -3.14 -11.59 -12.61
C MET A 119 -2.96 -13.10 -12.70
N ASP A 120 -3.94 -13.81 -13.28
CA ASP A 120 -3.83 -15.26 -13.54
C ASP A 120 -2.63 -15.58 -14.44
N GLU A 121 -2.48 -14.87 -15.56
CA GLU A 121 -1.37 -15.03 -16.50
C GLU A 121 -0.01 -14.77 -15.83
N VAL A 122 0.11 -13.68 -15.08
CA VAL A 122 1.35 -13.31 -14.39
C VAL A 122 1.69 -14.34 -13.29
N ASN A 123 0.71 -14.79 -12.54
CA ASN A 123 0.95 -15.77 -11.48
C ASN A 123 1.28 -17.16 -12.03
N ALA A 124 0.73 -17.53 -13.18
CA ALA A 124 1.10 -18.77 -13.86
C ALA A 124 2.59 -18.78 -14.28
N GLU A 125 3.13 -17.62 -14.64
CA GLU A 125 4.53 -17.45 -15.03
C GLU A 125 5.46 -17.26 -13.83
N LYS A 126 5.11 -16.33 -12.92
CA LYS A 126 6.01 -15.89 -11.82
C LYS A 126 5.78 -16.61 -10.50
N LYS A 127 4.63 -17.25 -10.31
CA LYS A 127 4.27 -17.99 -9.09
C LYS A 127 4.44 -17.18 -7.78
N LEU A 128 3.95 -15.94 -7.79
CA LEU A 128 4.06 -15.01 -6.67
C LEU A 128 3.07 -15.32 -5.54
N CYS A 129 1.92 -15.88 -5.88
CA CYS A 129 0.86 -16.21 -4.92
C CYS A 129 0.52 -17.70 -4.99
N ARG A 130 0.10 -18.26 -3.86
CA ARG A 130 -0.38 -19.65 -3.76
C ARG A 130 -1.67 -19.85 -4.53
N ARG A 131 -2.52 -18.82 -4.58
CA ARG A 131 -3.74 -18.77 -5.37
C ARG A 131 -3.89 -17.38 -5.99
N THR A 132 -4.58 -17.32 -7.11
CA THR A 132 -4.97 -16.04 -7.70
C THR A 132 -6.27 -15.55 -7.10
N PRO A 133 -6.51 -14.22 -7.06
CA PRO A 133 -7.77 -13.69 -6.57
C PRO A 133 -8.91 -14.03 -7.52
N SER A 134 -10.11 -14.20 -6.97
CA SER A 134 -11.32 -14.38 -7.76
C SER A 134 -11.77 -13.07 -8.40
N LEU A 135 -12.60 -13.16 -9.45
CA LEU A 135 -13.21 -11.99 -10.07
C LEU A 135 -13.98 -11.13 -9.04
N LYS A 136 -14.67 -11.77 -8.10
CA LYS A 136 -15.39 -11.07 -7.03
C LYS A 136 -14.42 -10.27 -6.13
N GLU A 137 -13.33 -10.88 -5.72
CA GLU A 137 -12.32 -10.21 -4.90
C GLU A 137 -11.75 -8.98 -5.62
N VAL A 138 -11.38 -9.14 -6.88
CA VAL A 138 -10.84 -8.03 -7.69
C VAL A 138 -11.88 -6.93 -7.89
N THR A 139 -13.14 -7.28 -8.12
CA THR A 139 -14.25 -6.32 -8.24
C THR A 139 -14.44 -5.53 -6.95
N ASP A 140 -14.40 -6.20 -5.79
CA ASP A 140 -14.50 -5.56 -4.48
C ASP A 140 -13.32 -4.62 -4.22
N TRP A 141 -12.11 -5.01 -4.59
CA TRP A 141 -10.93 -4.15 -4.47
C TRP A 141 -11.03 -2.88 -5.33
N ILE A 142 -11.48 -3.00 -6.56
CA ILE A 142 -11.68 -1.85 -7.46
C ILE A 142 -12.76 -0.93 -6.91
N THR A 143 -13.85 -1.47 -6.42
CA THR A 143 -14.94 -0.70 -5.80
C THR A 143 -14.44 0.08 -4.58
N GLU A 144 -13.66 -0.56 -3.72
CA GLU A 144 -13.05 0.10 -2.56
C GLU A 144 -12.02 1.15 -2.97
N ALA A 145 -11.19 0.85 -3.96
CA ALA A 145 -10.20 1.78 -4.48
C ALA A 145 -10.81 3.11 -4.97
N LYS A 146 -11.99 3.05 -5.58
CA LYS A 146 -12.74 4.24 -6.03
C LYS A 146 -13.21 5.14 -4.88
N LYS A 147 -13.35 4.59 -3.69
CA LYS A 147 -13.81 5.31 -2.49
C LYS A 147 -12.66 5.87 -1.65
N LEU A 148 -11.44 5.36 -1.81
CA LEU A 148 -10.30 5.78 -1.01
C LEU A 148 -9.69 7.08 -1.55
N PRO A 149 -9.30 8.01 -0.66
CA PRO A 149 -8.56 9.19 -1.06
C PRO A 149 -7.13 8.83 -1.45
N ARG A 150 -6.54 9.66 -2.29
CA ARG A 150 -5.14 9.52 -2.68
C ARG A 150 -4.22 9.69 -1.46
N ALA A 151 -3.28 8.78 -1.28
CA ALA A 151 -2.32 8.83 -0.16
C ALA A 151 -0.92 9.25 -0.61
N LEU A 152 -0.51 8.89 -1.83
CA LEU A 152 0.82 9.20 -2.37
C LEU A 152 0.74 10.26 -3.47
N GLU A 153 1.72 11.13 -3.51
CA GLU A 153 1.91 12.17 -4.54
C GLU A 153 3.13 11.79 -5.40
N TYR A 154 3.06 12.14 -6.69
CA TYR A 154 4.11 11.83 -7.66
C TYR A 154 4.71 13.08 -8.28
#